data_bc38306a548963fb0660dd1842f8debb
#
_entry.id   bc38306a548963fb0660dd1842f8debb
#
_cell.length_a   1.000
_cell.length_b   1.000
_cell.length_c   1.000
_cell.angle_alpha   90.00
_cell.angle_beta   90.00
_cell.angle_gamma   90.00
#
_symmetry.space_group_name_H-M   'P 1'
#
loop_
_entity.id
_entity.type
_entity.pdbx_description
1 polymer ?
#
loop_
_entity_poly.entity_id
_entity_poly.type
_entity_poly.pdbx_seq_one_letter_code
_entity_poly.pdbx_strand_id
1 'polypeptide(L)'
;MQDFVHLHVHTQYSILDGQASVSRLVDKAMKDGMRGMAITDHGNMMAIKEFFNYTTKKNSGTNADIKMWKKRIALLENGEDAALKEWVDGQKKKQKEADELRRRAEANDEPIPAEANFVPEAQPEFPPIADQLATARVELVAARKRLFKPIFGCEMYVAPRRLDQMEKEKDGRRYHLIVLAKNETGYHNLVKLVSKSWTDGFYVRPRTDRFELEAHSEGLIVCSACIAGEVPRKILSGDLEGAEEAVQWYKRVFGDNYYLELQRHEVKDPDQRANRETFPLQQRANAQLIELARKYDVKLVCTNDCHFVEQEDAEAHDRLICLSTNRDLDDPKRMLYSKQEWFKTRAEMNEVFADVPEALANTCDICDQVEFYSIDHAPIMPNFAIPEEFGTEEGYRKKYTDEDLFEEFTRDENGNVVLSREDAEQKVKKLGGCDKLYRLKLEADYLAELTY
;
A
#
# COMPACT_ATOMS: atom_id res chain seq x y z
N MET A 1 6.43 -21.94 -16.72
CA MET A 1 6.90 -20.85 -15.86
C MET A 1 5.84 -20.59 -14.79
N GLN A 2 6.21 -20.72 -13.52
CA GLN A 2 5.32 -20.36 -12.42
C GLN A 2 5.14 -18.85 -12.35
N ASP A 3 3.96 -18.39 -11.94
CA ASP A 3 3.74 -17.01 -11.59
C ASP A 3 4.48 -16.67 -10.28
N PHE A 4 4.84 -15.40 -10.10
CA PHE A 4 5.67 -14.99 -8.97
C PHE A 4 5.40 -13.53 -8.60
N VAL A 5 5.54 -13.23 -7.31
CA VAL A 5 5.41 -11.88 -6.73
C VAL A 5 6.56 -11.63 -5.76
N HIS A 6 7.26 -10.50 -5.89
CA HIS A 6 8.27 -10.11 -4.91
C HIS A 6 7.63 -9.72 -3.57
N LEU A 7 8.06 -10.36 -2.48
CA LEU A 7 7.55 -10.16 -1.12
C LEU A 7 8.56 -9.51 -0.17
N HIS A 8 9.83 -9.38 -0.57
CA HIS A 8 10.92 -8.79 0.21
C HIS A 8 11.65 -7.79 -0.68
N VAL A 9 11.32 -6.51 -0.52
CA VAL A 9 11.78 -5.41 -1.40
C VAL A 9 12.05 -4.16 -0.59
N HIS A 10 13.25 -3.62 -0.74
CA HIS A 10 13.69 -2.36 -0.16
C HIS A 10 13.64 -1.24 -1.19
N THR A 11 13.15 -0.09 -0.75
CA THR A 11 13.12 1.12 -1.54
C THR A 11 14.17 2.13 -1.05
N GLN A 12 14.21 3.30 -1.68
CA GLN A 12 15.00 4.45 -1.21
C GLN A 12 14.68 4.88 0.23
N TYR A 13 13.58 4.38 0.82
CA TYR A 13 13.20 4.63 2.21
C TYR A 13 13.84 3.64 3.20
N SER A 14 14.50 2.59 2.71
CA SER A 14 15.55 1.88 3.46
C SER A 14 16.83 2.73 3.39
N ILE A 15 16.82 3.83 4.15
CA ILE A 15 17.78 4.95 4.00
C ILE A 15 19.23 4.47 4.09
N LEU A 16 20.04 4.85 3.09
CA LEU A 16 21.45 4.47 2.93
C LEU A 16 21.65 2.95 2.73
N ASP A 17 20.63 2.23 2.31
CA ASP A 17 20.69 0.80 1.99
C ASP A 17 19.93 0.49 0.68
N GLY A 18 18.65 0.83 0.57
CA GLY A 18 17.90 0.69 -0.65
C GLY A 18 18.14 1.81 -1.67
N GLN A 19 18.32 1.46 -2.95
CA GLN A 19 18.51 2.41 -4.05
C GLN A 19 17.27 2.52 -4.96
N ALA A 20 16.34 1.58 -4.84
CA ALA A 20 15.20 1.46 -5.74
C ALA A 20 14.11 2.51 -5.46
N SER A 21 13.68 3.27 -6.48
CA SER A 21 12.49 4.12 -6.34
C SER A 21 11.20 3.31 -6.47
N VAL A 22 10.17 3.70 -5.71
CA VAL A 22 8.86 3.05 -5.72
C VAL A 22 8.27 2.96 -7.13
N SER A 23 8.34 4.04 -7.91
CA SER A 23 7.77 4.08 -9.26
C SER A 23 8.47 3.12 -10.22
N ARG A 24 9.82 3.06 -10.21
CA ARG A 24 10.58 2.12 -11.06
C ARG A 24 10.28 0.66 -10.73
N LEU A 25 10.16 0.33 -9.44
CA LEU A 25 9.80 -1.03 -8.98
C LEU A 25 8.41 -1.44 -9.50
N VAL A 26 7.39 -0.60 -9.28
CA VAL A 26 6.02 -0.88 -9.74
C VAL A 26 5.96 -1.00 -11.27
N ASP A 27 6.61 -0.09 -11.99
CA ASP A 27 6.61 -0.12 -13.47
C ASP A 27 7.28 -1.40 -14.00
N LYS A 28 8.39 -1.83 -13.40
CA LYS A 28 9.06 -3.08 -13.76
C LYS A 28 8.20 -4.30 -13.45
N ALA A 29 7.60 -4.37 -12.27
CA ALA A 29 6.71 -5.45 -11.88
C ALA A 29 5.51 -5.57 -12.83
N MET A 30 4.85 -4.45 -13.15
CA MET A 30 3.71 -4.43 -14.08
C MET A 30 4.14 -4.80 -15.50
N LYS A 31 5.29 -4.30 -15.97
CA LYS A 31 5.82 -4.63 -17.31
C LYS A 31 6.14 -6.12 -17.44
N ASP A 32 6.65 -6.75 -16.38
CA ASP A 32 6.91 -8.19 -16.33
C ASP A 32 5.63 -9.02 -16.16
N GLY A 33 4.48 -8.38 -15.94
CA GLY A 33 3.18 -9.01 -15.75
C GLY A 33 2.98 -9.64 -14.37
N MET A 34 3.70 -9.18 -13.36
CA MET A 34 3.43 -9.54 -11.97
C MET A 34 2.08 -8.97 -11.55
N ARG A 35 1.31 -9.73 -10.77
CA ARG A 35 -0.02 -9.31 -10.30
C ARG A 35 0.02 -8.38 -9.08
N GLY A 36 1.18 -8.19 -8.48
CA GLY A 36 1.41 -7.35 -7.31
C GLY A 36 2.87 -7.39 -6.89
N MET A 37 3.20 -6.69 -5.82
CA MET A 37 4.49 -6.77 -5.13
C MET A 37 4.35 -6.24 -3.70
N ALA A 38 5.27 -6.61 -2.82
CA ALA A 38 5.40 -6.00 -1.51
C ALA A 38 6.47 -4.90 -1.50
N ILE A 39 6.36 -3.98 -0.53
CA ILE A 39 7.45 -3.13 -0.06
C ILE A 39 7.66 -3.43 1.42
N THR A 40 8.92 -3.65 1.80
CA THR A 40 9.33 -4.11 3.14
C THR A 40 10.58 -3.39 3.62
N ASP A 41 10.55 -2.06 3.65
CA ASP A 41 11.69 -1.24 4.09
C ASP A 41 12.14 -1.57 5.52
N HIS A 42 13.41 -1.37 5.80
CA HIS A 42 14.02 -1.64 7.11
C HIS A 42 13.41 -0.82 8.25
N GLY A 43 12.63 -1.44 9.10
CA GLY A 43 12.10 -0.86 10.34
C GLY A 43 11.19 0.36 10.16
N ASN A 44 10.66 0.60 8.96
CA ASN A 44 9.79 1.73 8.69
C ASN A 44 8.72 1.43 7.62
N MET A 45 7.75 2.32 7.50
CA MET A 45 6.66 2.28 6.52
C MET A 45 6.59 3.57 5.69
N MET A 46 7.70 4.28 5.51
CA MET A 46 7.71 5.61 4.88
C MET A 46 7.31 5.57 3.39
N ALA A 47 7.65 4.49 2.68
CA ALA A 47 7.30 4.30 1.28
C ALA A 47 5.80 4.02 1.04
N ILE A 48 5.06 3.56 2.05
CA ILE A 48 3.73 2.96 1.87
C ILE A 48 2.74 3.93 1.23
N LYS A 49 2.74 5.20 1.62
CA LYS A 49 1.81 6.19 1.04
C LYS A 49 2.13 6.50 -0.42
N GLU A 50 3.40 6.63 -0.77
CA GLU A 50 3.82 6.79 -2.17
C GLU A 50 3.45 5.56 -3.00
N PHE A 51 3.71 4.37 -2.48
CA PHE A 51 3.38 3.10 -3.12
C PHE A 51 1.88 2.94 -3.36
N PHE A 52 1.05 3.23 -2.36
CA PHE A 52 -0.41 3.22 -2.47
C PHE A 52 -0.89 4.20 -3.55
N ASN A 53 -0.44 5.45 -3.51
CA ASN A 53 -0.85 6.48 -4.45
C ASN A 53 -0.44 6.12 -5.89
N TYR A 54 0.80 5.65 -6.08
CA TYR A 54 1.31 5.29 -7.39
C TYR A 54 0.57 4.09 -7.99
N THR A 55 0.34 3.05 -7.21
CA THR A 55 -0.41 1.86 -7.66
C THR A 55 -1.88 2.16 -7.91
N THR A 56 -2.51 3.02 -7.09
CA THR A 56 -3.88 3.49 -7.31
C THR A 56 -4.00 4.24 -8.63
N LYS A 57 -3.03 5.11 -8.94
CA LYS A 57 -2.96 5.83 -10.24
C LYS A 57 -2.81 4.84 -11.41
N LYS A 58 -1.91 3.86 -11.31
CA LYS A 58 -1.72 2.82 -12.34
C LYS A 58 -2.97 1.96 -12.55
N ASN A 59 -3.69 1.66 -11.50
CA ASN A 59 -4.94 0.89 -11.54
C ASN A 59 -6.17 1.71 -11.98
N SER A 60 -6.06 3.02 -12.20
CA SER A 60 -7.23 3.90 -12.41
C SER A 60 -8.13 3.47 -13.57
N GLY A 61 -7.53 3.10 -14.72
CA GLY A 61 -8.29 2.59 -15.87
C GLY A 61 -9.01 1.28 -15.56
N THR A 62 -8.30 0.34 -14.95
CA THR A 62 -8.87 -0.96 -14.53
C THR A 62 -9.98 -0.79 -13.48
N ASN A 63 -9.83 0.16 -12.55
CA ASN A 63 -10.88 0.49 -11.58
C ASN A 63 -12.11 1.12 -12.25
N ALA A 64 -11.92 1.93 -13.30
CA ALA A 64 -13.02 2.47 -14.09
C ALA A 64 -13.78 1.33 -14.81
N ASP A 65 -13.07 0.38 -15.42
CA ASP A 65 -13.68 -0.82 -16.04
C ASP A 65 -14.48 -1.62 -15.00
N ILE A 66 -13.92 -1.88 -13.83
CA ILE A 66 -14.62 -2.62 -12.76
C ILE A 66 -15.89 -1.89 -12.33
N LYS A 67 -15.83 -0.56 -12.17
CA LYS A 67 -17.00 0.25 -11.82
C LYS A 67 -18.07 0.19 -12.90
N MET A 68 -17.66 0.26 -14.17
CA MET A 68 -18.55 0.14 -15.32
C MET A 68 -19.24 -1.23 -15.34
N TRP A 69 -18.47 -2.33 -15.22
CA TRP A 69 -19.03 -3.67 -15.22
C TRP A 69 -19.96 -3.95 -14.04
N LYS A 70 -19.63 -3.47 -12.83
CA LYS A 70 -20.51 -3.56 -11.65
C LYS A 70 -21.84 -2.85 -11.89
N LYS A 71 -21.79 -1.63 -12.45
CA LYS A 71 -23.02 -0.86 -12.79
C LYS A 71 -23.85 -1.59 -13.82
N ARG A 72 -23.20 -2.15 -14.86
CA ARG A 72 -23.88 -2.90 -15.92
C ARG A 72 -24.56 -4.16 -15.38
N ILE A 73 -23.88 -4.92 -14.52
CA ILE A 73 -24.44 -6.10 -13.85
C ILE A 73 -25.68 -5.72 -13.02
N ALA A 74 -25.61 -4.65 -12.22
CA ALA A 74 -26.72 -4.20 -11.40
C ALA A 74 -27.96 -3.83 -12.23
N LEU A 75 -27.80 -3.18 -13.39
CA LEU A 75 -28.89 -2.90 -14.32
C LEU A 75 -29.53 -4.19 -14.85
N LEU A 76 -28.69 -5.12 -15.33
CA LEU A 76 -29.15 -6.38 -15.91
C LEU A 76 -29.84 -7.30 -14.88
N GLU A 77 -29.38 -7.32 -13.63
CA GLU A 77 -30.02 -8.06 -12.52
C GLU A 77 -31.38 -7.47 -12.13
N ASN A 78 -31.58 -6.17 -12.36
CA ASN A 78 -32.89 -5.50 -12.21
C ASN A 78 -33.81 -5.68 -13.44
N GLY A 79 -33.39 -6.44 -14.46
CA GLY A 79 -34.17 -6.68 -15.69
C GLY A 79 -34.09 -5.53 -16.69
N GLU A 80 -33.21 -4.58 -16.51
CA GLU A 80 -32.97 -3.48 -17.46
C GLU A 80 -31.98 -3.93 -18.54
N ASP A 81 -32.28 -3.70 -19.82
CA ASP A 81 -31.35 -3.96 -20.92
C ASP A 81 -30.24 -2.88 -20.92
N ALA A 82 -29.06 -3.28 -20.44
CA ALA A 82 -27.94 -2.37 -20.29
C ALA A 82 -27.41 -1.88 -21.65
N ALA A 83 -27.38 -2.70 -22.67
CA ALA A 83 -26.92 -2.34 -24.02
C ALA A 83 -27.87 -1.33 -24.68
N LEU A 84 -29.19 -1.57 -24.58
CA LEU A 84 -30.19 -0.62 -25.04
C LEU A 84 -30.06 0.74 -24.30
N LYS A 85 -29.91 0.70 -22.98
CA LYS A 85 -29.76 1.92 -22.18
C LYS A 85 -28.52 2.74 -22.58
N GLU A 86 -27.37 2.08 -22.73
CA GLU A 86 -26.13 2.72 -23.19
C GLU A 86 -26.27 3.35 -24.59
N TRP A 87 -26.95 2.64 -25.50
CA TRP A 87 -27.23 3.16 -26.85
C TRP A 87 -28.13 4.41 -26.79
N VAL A 88 -29.24 4.34 -26.03
CA VAL A 88 -30.18 5.48 -25.85
C VAL A 88 -29.45 6.69 -25.23
N ASP A 89 -28.64 6.48 -24.19
CA ASP A 89 -27.87 7.56 -23.57
C ASP A 89 -26.83 8.13 -24.54
N GLY A 90 -26.21 7.29 -25.37
CA GLY A 90 -25.33 7.72 -26.46
C GLY A 90 -26.02 8.59 -27.49
N GLN A 91 -27.24 8.22 -27.95
CA GLN A 91 -28.03 9.04 -28.88
C GLN A 91 -28.41 10.39 -28.27
N LYS A 92 -28.84 10.41 -26.98
CA LYS A 92 -29.16 11.66 -26.26
C LYS A 92 -27.94 12.58 -26.13
N LYS A 93 -26.74 12.00 -25.90
CA LYS A 93 -25.50 12.79 -25.82
C LYS A 93 -25.14 13.42 -27.16
N LYS A 94 -25.20 12.67 -28.27
CA LYS A 94 -25.00 13.18 -29.63
C LYS A 94 -25.97 14.30 -29.97
N GLN A 95 -27.25 14.14 -29.62
CA GLN A 95 -28.29 15.15 -29.81
C GLN A 95 -27.92 16.45 -29.03
N LYS A 96 -27.55 16.32 -27.75
CA LYS A 96 -27.18 17.46 -26.91
C LYS A 96 -25.96 18.22 -27.48
N GLU A 97 -24.95 17.48 -27.95
CA GLU A 97 -23.76 18.08 -28.57
C GLU A 97 -24.12 18.83 -29.85
N ALA A 98 -24.99 18.27 -30.70
CA ALA A 98 -25.50 18.93 -31.91
C ALA A 98 -26.31 20.20 -31.58
N ASP A 99 -27.19 20.13 -30.58
CA ASP A 99 -27.98 21.30 -30.11
C ASP A 99 -27.07 22.41 -29.53
N GLU A 100 -25.98 22.05 -28.91
CA GLU A 100 -25.00 23.00 -28.37
C GLU A 100 -24.21 23.67 -29.50
N LEU A 101 -23.76 22.89 -30.51
CA LEU A 101 -23.12 23.46 -31.71
C LEU A 101 -24.03 24.43 -32.45
N ARG A 102 -25.32 24.08 -32.61
CA ARG A 102 -26.32 24.96 -33.23
C ARG A 102 -26.48 26.27 -32.47
N ARG A 103 -26.65 26.19 -31.13
CA ARG A 103 -26.80 27.40 -30.29
C ARG A 103 -25.55 28.31 -30.36
N ARG A 104 -24.34 27.72 -30.43
CA ARG A 104 -23.10 28.51 -30.56
C ARG A 104 -23.03 29.21 -31.92
N ALA A 105 -23.37 28.56 -33.02
CA ALA A 105 -23.36 29.14 -34.34
C ALA A 105 -24.40 30.28 -34.43
N GLU A 106 -25.64 30.07 -33.93
CA GLU A 106 -26.70 31.09 -33.87
C GLU A 106 -26.29 32.31 -33.01
N ALA A 107 -25.63 32.09 -31.86
CA ALA A 107 -25.17 33.15 -30.98
C ALA A 107 -24.06 34.02 -31.59
N ASN A 108 -23.26 33.46 -32.51
CA ASN A 108 -22.14 34.14 -33.18
C ASN A 108 -22.48 34.63 -34.57
N ASP A 109 -23.72 34.45 -35.03
CA ASP A 109 -24.18 34.76 -36.42
C ASP A 109 -23.34 34.00 -37.47
N GLU A 110 -22.94 32.73 -37.16
CA GLU A 110 -22.13 31.87 -38.00
C GLU A 110 -23.00 30.85 -38.73
N PRO A 111 -22.57 30.29 -39.88
CA PRO A 111 -23.26 29.20 -40.55
C PRO A 111 -23.36 27.96 -39.63
N ILE A 112 -24.56 27.36 -39.57
CA ILE A 112 -24.80 26.15 -38.76
C ILE A 112 -23.98 25.01 -39.34
N PRO A 113 -23.03 24.40 -38.59
CA PRO A 113 -22.20 23.29 -39.06
C PRO A 113 -23.04 22.03 -39.31
N ALA A 114 -22.62 21.19 -40.24
CA ALA A 114 -23.32 19.96 -40.62
C ALA A 114 -23.52 18.99 -39.43
N GLU A 115 -22.56 18.98 -38.51
CA GLU A 115 -22.56 18.21 -37.28
C GLU A 115 -23.67 18.62 -36.29
N ALA A 116 -24.22 19.82 -36.43
CA ALA A 116 -25.37 20.31 -35.66
C ALA A 116 -26.70 19.72 -36.13
N ASN A 117 -26.72 18.97 -37.25
CA ASN A 117 -27.89 18.30 -37.75
C ASN A 117 -27.87 16.80 -37.30
N PHE A 118 -28.27 16.57 -36.06
CA PHE A 118 -28.36 15.23 -35.52
C PHE A 118 -29.51 14.46 -36.18
N VAL A 119 -29.17 13.26 -36.70
CA VAL A 119 -30.14 12.26 -37.17
C VAL A 119 -29.97 11.01 -36.30
N PRO A 120 -31.02 10.57 -35.58
CA PRO A 120 -30.92 9.36 -34.78
C PRO A 120 -30.55 8.13 -35.63
N GLU A 121 -29.61 7.36 -35.14
CA GLU A 121 -29.25 6.09 -35.77
C GLU A 121 -30.37 5.04 -35.58
N ALA A 122 -30.48 4.09 -36.48
CA ALA A 122 -31.39 2.94 -36.28
C ALA A 122 -30.91 2.11 -35.08
N GLN A 123 -31.85 1.71 -34.21
CA GLN A 123 -31.54 0.86 -33.06
C GLN A 123 -31.00 -0.50 -33.53
N PRO A 124 -29.81 -0.92 -33.09
CA PRO A 124 -29.31 -2.27 -33.40
C PRO A 124 -30.04 -3.34 -32.58
N GLU A 125 -29.94 -4.58 -33.01
CA GLU A 125 -30.33 -5.71 -32.16
C GLU A 125 -29.29 -5.93 -31.07
N PHE A 126 -29.75 -6.11 -29.83
CA PHE A 126 -28.91 -6.41 -28.69
C PHE A 126 -29.05 -7.87 -28.25
N PRO A 127 -27.99 -8.51 -27.73
CA PRO A 127 -28.09 -9.84 -27.14
C PRO A 127 -29.12 -9.88 -26.01
N PRO A 128 -29.74 -11.05 -25.75
CA PRO A 128 -30.64 -11.22 -24.61
C PRO A 128 -29.97 -10.78 -23.28
N ILE A 129 -30.76 -10.26 -22.34
CA ILE A 129 -30.30 -9.78 -21.02
C ILE A 129 -29.46 -10.85 -20.31
N ALA A 130 -29.85 -12.14 -20.41
CA ALA A 130 -29.09 -13.24 -19.78
C ALA A 130 -27.66 -13.37 -20.34
N ASP A 131 -27.49 -13.21 -21.65
CA ASP A 131 -26.18 -13.30 -22.31
C ASP A 131 -25.32 -12.08 -22.01
N GLN A 132 -25.93 -10.89 -21.96
CA GLN A 132 -25.27 -9.67 -21.53
C GLN A 132 -24.77 -9.80 -20.07
N LEU A 133 -25.58 -10.38 -19.17
CA LEU A 133 -25.23 -10.61 -17.78
C LEU A 133 -24.06 -11.61 -17.62
N ALA A 134 -24.12 -12.71 -18.38
CA ALA A 134 -23.03 -13.69 -18.40
C ALA A 134 -21.71 -13.05 -18.85
N THR A 135 -21.73 -12.30 -19.94
CA THR A 135 -20.58 -11.58 -20.47
C THR A 135 -20.04 -10.56 -19.46
N ALA A 136 -20.92 -9.73 -18.86
CA ALA A 136 -20.52 -8.71 -17.89
C ALA A 136 -19.85 -9.31 -16.64
N ARG A 137 -20.31 -10.47 -16.18
CA ARG A 137 -19.69 -11.20 -15.06
C ARG A 137 -18.30 -11.71 -15.42
N VAL A 138 -18.12 -12.28 -16.62
CA VAL A 138 -16.81 -12.74 -17.11
C VAL A 138 -15.84 -11.56 -17.21
N GLU A 139 -16.26 -10.46 -17.82
CA GLU A 139 -15.45 -9.26 -17.98
C GLU A 139 -15.08 -8.60 -16.63
N LEU A 140 -15.99 -8.60 -15.65
CA LEU A 140 -15.71 -8.14 -14.30
C LEU A 140 -14.59 -8.97 -13.64
N VAL A 141 -14.64 -10.30 -13.80
CA VAL A 141 -13.59 -11.19 -13.28
C VAL A 141 -12.26 -10.91 -13.97
N ALA A 142 -12.28 -10.79 -15.31
CA ALA A 142 -11.09 -10.46 -16.08
C ALA A 142 -10.49 -9.09 -15.68
N ALA A 143 -11.33 -8.06 -15.49
CA ALA A 143 -10.90 -6.75 -15.03
C ALA A 143 -10.26 -6.83 -13.64
N ARG A 144 -10.86 -7.55 -12.69
CA ARG A 144 -10.28 -7.73 -11.34
C ARG A 144 -8.91 -8.40 -11.37
N LYS A 145 -8.69 -9.36 -12.29
CA LYS A 145 -7.38 -10.02 -12.46
C LYS A 145 -6.30 -9.11 -13.02
N ARG A 146 -6.66 -8.01 -13.67
CA ARG A 146 -5.71 -7.00 -14.19
C ARG A 146 -5.26 -5.99 -13.12
N LEU A 147 -5.91 -5.95 -11.95
CA LEU A 147 -5.47 -5.06 -10.87
C LEU A 147 -4.10 -5.48 -10.35
N PHE A 148 -3.19 -4.52 -10.33
CA PHE A 148 -1.91 -4.69 -9.64
C PHE A 148 -2.11 -4.47 -8.13
N LYS A 149 -1.73 -5.46 -7.31
CA LYS A 149 -1.96 -5.46 -5.87
C LYS A 149 -0.74 -4.93 -5.10
N PRO A 150 -0.83 -3.77 -4.44
CA PRO A 150 0.19 -3.35 -3.49
C PRO A 150 0.05 -4.18 -2.20
N ILE A 151 1.15 -4.73 -1.72
CA ILE A 151 1.25 -5.44 -0.44
C ILE A 151 2.09 -4.57 0.50
N PHE A 152 1.48 -4.09 1.58
CA PHE A 152 2.16 -3.22 2.54
C PHE A 152 2.86 -4.05 3.59
N GLY A 153 4.14 -3.79 3.79
CA GLY A 153 4.97 -4.54 4.72
C GLY A 153 6.09 -3.72 5.33
N CYS A 154 6.87 -4.39 6.15
CA CYS A 154 8.08 -3.88 6.78
C CYS A 154 9.01 -5.06 7.07
N GLU A 155 10.29 -4.93 6.80
CA GLU A 155 11.30 -5.79 7.40
C GLU A 155 11.62 -5.27 8.79
N MET A 156 11.02 -5.92 9.79
CA MET A 156 11.14 -5.52 11.19
C MET A 156 12.41 -6.10 11.83
N TYR A 157 12.96 -5.34 12.78
CA TYR A 157 13.99 -5.83 13.68
C TYR A 157 13.35 -6.43 14.92
N VAL A 158 13.60 -7.71 15.19
CA VAL A 158 13.08 -8.43 16.36
C VAL A 158 14.17 -8.55 17.42
N ALA A 159 13.90 -8.06 18.62
CA ALA A 159 14.78 -8.19 19.78
C ALA A 159 14.79 -9.66 20.26
N PRO A 160 15.93 -10.20 20.71
CA PRO A 160 16.00 -11.55 21.25
C PRO A 160 15.27 -11.70 22.59
N ARG A 161 15.09 -10.59 23.32
CA ARG A 161 14.40 -10.49 24.62
C ARG A 161 13.37 -9.38 24.59
N ARG A 162 12.78 -9.04 25.75
CA ARG A 162 11.81 -7.93 25.88
C ARG A 162 12.44 -6.57 25.53
N LEU A 163 11.61 -5.66 25.00
CA LEU A 163 12.04 -4.34 24.51
C LEU A 163 12.70 -3.46 25.58
N ASP A 164 12.31 -3.62 26.82
CA ASP A 164 12.86 -2.90 27.97
C ASP A 164 14.29 -3.33 28.36
N GLN A 165 14.77 -4.44 27.77
CA GLN A 165 16.13 -4.95 28.00
C GLN A 165 17.08 -4.40 26.95
N MET A 166 18.17 -3.75 27.40
CA MET A 166 19.10 -3.03 26.53
C MET A 166 20.57 -3.28 26.93
N GLU A 167 20.91 -4.57 27.14
CA GLU A 167 22.28 -4.99 27.40
C GLU A 167 23.02 -5.20 26.08
N LYS A 168 24.11 -4.47 25.83
CA LYS A 168 24.84 -4.44 24.56
C LYS A 168 25.20 -5.83 24.03
N GLU A 169 25.68 -6.72 24.89
CA GLU A 169 26.13 -8.04 24.50
C GLU A 169 24.99 -9.01 24.19
N LYS A 170 23.84 -8.85 24.86
CA LYS A 170 22.67 -9.71 24.70
C LYS A 170 21.66 -9.15 23.71
N ASP A 171 21.38 -7.84 23.77
CA ASP A 171 20.31 -7.17 23.04
C ASP A 171 20.80 -6.32 21.86
N GLY A 172 22.11 -6.20 21.70
CA GLY A 172 22.72 -5.56 20.53
C GLY A 172 22.50 -6.34 19.22
N ARG A 173 22.23 -7.66 19.33
CA ARG A 173 21.80 -8.49 18.20
C ARG A 173 20.30 -8.35 18.03
N ARG A 174 19.84 -8.40 16.80
CA ARG A 174 18.44 -8.36 16.40
C ARG A 174 18.25 -9.25 15.19
N TYR A 175 17.05 -9.78 15.03
CA TYR A 175 16.69 -10.62 13.92
C TYR A 175 15.85 -9.83 12.92
N HIS A 176 15.95 -10.16 11.66
CA HIS A 176 15.06 -9.65 10.63
C HIS A 176 13.80 -10.50 10.55
N LEU A 177 12.67 -9.88 10.24
CA LEU A 177 11.38 -10.53 10.06
C LEU A 177 10.57 -9.75 9.04
N ILE A 178 10.12 -10.42 7.99
CA ILE A 178 9.20 -9.81 7.03
C ILE A 178 7.79 -9.89 7.59
N VAL A 179 7.14 -8.75 7.71
CA VAL A 179 5.76 -8.63 8.20
C VAL A 179 4.94 -7.90 7.15
N LEU A 180 3.90 -8.57 6.63
CA LEU A 180 3.02 -8.06 5.57
C LEU A 180 1.60 -7.90 6.11
N ALA A 181 0.94 -6.81 5.72
CA ALA A 181 -0.46 -6.56 6.07
C ALA A 181 -1.39 -7.28 5.08
N LYS A 182 -2.16 -8.25 5.59
CA LYS A 182 -3.13 -9.02 4.80
C LYS A 182 -4.39 -8.23 4.47
N ASN A 183 -4.83 -7.37 5.39
CA ASN A 183 -6.03 -6.57 5.30
C ASN A 183 -5.89 -5.27 6.12
N GLU A 184 -6.93 -4.48 6.19
CA GLU A 184 -6.93 -3.20 6.92
C GLU A 184 -6.59 -3.36 8.42
N THR A 185 -7.10 -4.41 9.08
CA THR A 185 -6.73 -4.73 10.48
C THR A 185 -5.24 -5.00 10.60
N GLY A 186 -4.68 -5.82 9.70
CA GLY A 186 -3.24 -6.08 9.65
C GLY A 186 -2.42 -4.83 9.37
N TYR A 187 -2.90 -3.94 8.50
CA TYR A 187 -2.24 -2.66 8.26
C TYR A 187 -2.15 -1.81 9.53
N HIS A 188 -3.25 -1.67 10.26
CA HIS A 188 -3.25 -0.94 11.53
C HIS A 188 -2.38 -1.60 12.61
N ASN A 189 -2.35 -2.93 12.67
CA ASN A 189 -1.47 -3.66 13.58
C ASN A 189 0.00 -3.49 13.19
N LEU A 190 0.34 -3.51 11.90
CA LEU A 190 1.70 -3.23 11.43
C LEU A 190 2.12 -1.79 11.78
N VAL A 191 1.24 -0.80 11.58
CA VAL A 191 1.50 0.60 11.99
C VAL A 191 1.80 0.70 13.49
N LYS A 192 1.03 -0.01 14.35
CA LYS A 192 1.28 -0.05 15.80
C LYS A 192 2.64 -0.67 16.12
N LEU A 193 2.95 -1.82 15.52
CA LEU A 193 4.23 -2.52 15.71
C LEU A 193 5.41 -1.62 15.31
N VAL A 194 5.36 -0.99 14.13
CA VAL A 194 6.40 -0.10 13.66
C VAL A 194 6.50 1.14 14.56
N SER A 195 5.38 1.77 14.94
CA SER A 195 5.39 2.93 15.84
C SER A 195 6.01 2.59 17.20
N LYS A 196 5.58 1.50 17.84
CA LYS A 196 6.15 1.04 19.11
C LYS A 196 7.64 0.70 19.00
N SER A 197 8.09 0.19 17.87
CA SER A 197 9.51 -0.11 17.66
C SER A 197 10.37 1.15 17.72
N TRP A 198 9.83 2.30 17.33
CA TRP A 198 10.51 3.59 17.38
C TRP A 198 10.37 4.29 18.73
N THR A 199 9.21 4.22 19.38
CA THR A 199 8.96 4.91 20.66
C THR A 199 9.50 4.14 21.85
N ASP A 200 9.23 2.85 21.93
CA ASP A 200 9.49 2.01 23.11
C ASP A 200 10.67 1.04 22.87
N GLY A 201 10.84 0.58 21.63
CA GLY A 201 11.80 -0.46 21.27
C GLY A 201 13.13 0.01 20.73
N PHE A 202 13.36 1.32 20.60
CA PHE A 202 14.56 1.83 19.96
C PHE A 202 15.83 1.58 20.79
N TYR A 203 16.67 0.70 20.26
CA TYR A 203 18.02 0.47 20.76
C TYR A 203 18.95 0.20 19.58
N VAL A 204 19.70 1.24 19.15
CA VAL A 204 20.50 1.29 17.92
C VAL A 204 19.66 1.20 16.64
N ARG A 205 18.56 0.45 16.66
CA ARG A 205 17.56 0.31 15.61
C ARG A 205 16.17 0.19 16.24
N PRO A 206 15.08 0.49 15.51
CA PRO A 206 13.73 0.29 15.99
C PRO A 206 13.41 -1.21 16.06
N ARG A 207 13.13 -1.73 17.27
CA ARG A 207 12.92 -3.16 17.50
C ARG A 207 11.51 -3.43 17.97
N THR A 208 10.95 -4.55 17.53
CA THR A 208 9.82 -5.21 18.18
C THR A 208 10.30 -6.44 18.94
N ASP A 209 9.41 -7.11 19.69
CA ASP A 209 9.67 -8.38 20.33
C ASP A 209 8.51 -9.36 20.11
N ARG A 210 8.68 -10.60 20.55
CA ARG A 210 7.67 -11.65 20.39
C ARG A 210 6.35 -11.33 21.09
N PHE A 211 6.40 -10.58 22.19
CA PHE A 211 5.19 -10.17 22.92
C PHE A 211 4.35 -9.19 22.10
N GLU A 212 4.99 -8.17 21.55
CA GLU A 212 4.30 -7.20 20.69
C GLU A 212 3.79 -7.86 19.40
N LEU A 213 4.56 -8.76 18.80
CA LEU A 213 4.16 -9.52 17.62
C LEU A 213 2.91 -10.39 17.89
N GLU A 214 2.86 -11.07 19.04
CA GLU A 214 1.72 -11.90 19.44
C GLU A 214 0.49 -11.04 19.73
N ALA A 215 0.66 -9.91 20.42
CA ALA A 215 -0.43 -8.98 20.76
C ALA A 215 -1.06 -8.29 19.53
N HIS A 216 -0.33 -8.18 18.42
CA HIS A 216 -0.77 -7.50 17.20
C HIS A 216 -0.72 -8.42 15.96
N SER A 217 -0.88 -9.74 16.15
CA SER A 217 -0.72 -10.74 15.07
C SER A 217 -1.87 -10.79 14.06
N GLU A 218 -3.05 -10.30 14.44
CA GLU A 218 -4.24 -10.37 13.60
C GLU A 218 -4.06 -9.62 12.27
N GLY A 219 -4.41 -10.28 11.16
CA GLY A 219 -4.33 -9.72 9.82
C GLY A 219 -2.91 -9.56 9.27
N LEU A 220 -1.92 -10.19 9.91
CA LEU A 220 -0.53 -10.19 9.45
C LEU A 220 -0.14 -11.52 8.79
N ILE A 221 0.73 -11.43 7.79
CA ILE A 221 1.46 -12.54 7.18
C ILE A 221 2.94 -12.31 7.49
N VAL A 222 3.66 -13.37 7.88
CA VAL A 222 5.03 -13.26 8.36
C VAL A 222 5.93 -14.25 7.62
N CYS A 223 7.12 -13.78 7.16
CA CYS A 223 8.14 -14.63 6.56
C CYS A 223 9.45 -14.53 7.36
N SER A 224 10.23 -15.63 7.37
CA SER A 224 11.42 -15.78 8.23
C SER A 224 12.60 -14.87 7.86
N ALA A 225 12.48 -14.06 6.84
CA ALA A 225 13.47 -13.14 6.31
C ALA A 225 14.76 -13.79 5.78
N CYS A 226 15.79 -12.99 5.57
CA CYS A 226 17.10 -13.37 5.03
C CYS A 226 17.94 -14.16 6.05
N ILE A 227 19.23 -14.37 5.77
CA ILE A 227 20.19 -15.01 6.70
C ILE A 227 20.33 -14.28 8.06
N ALA A 228 19.81 -13.05 8.15
CA ALA A 228 19.74 -12.29 9.41
C ALA A 228 18.46 -12.58 10.22
N GLY A 229 17.52 -13.34 9.69
CA GLY A 229 16.31 -13.80 10.40
C GLY A 229 16.63 -14.72 11.58
N GLU A 230 15.69 -14.85 12.51
CA GLU A 230 15.90 -15.66 13.73
C GLU A 230 16.19 -17.14 13.41
N VAL A 231 15.34 -17.76 12.59
CA VAL A 231 15.49 -19.18 12.24
C VAL A 231 16.77 -19.44 11.45
N PRO A 232 17.06 -18.70 10.35
CA PRO A 232 18.32 -18.88 9.62
C PRO A 232 19.57 -18.66 10.49
N ARG A 233 19.59 -17.66 11.35
CA ARG A 233 20.74 -17.41 12.25
C ARG A 233 20.99 -18.54 13.23
N LYS A 234 19.94 -19.07 13.84
CA LYS A 234 20.06 -20.22 14.74
C LYS A 234 20.60 -21.46 14.01
N ILE A 235 20.10 -21.73 12.80
CA ILE A 235 20.64 -22.78 11.93
C ILE A 235 22.15 -22.59 11.69
N LEU A 236 22.52 -21.37 11.26
CA LEU A 236 23.92 -21.06 10.91
C LEU A 236 24.88 -21.10 12.12
N SER A 237 24.37 -20.80 13.32
CA SER A 237 25.16 -20.95 14.57
C SER A 237 25.19 -22.35 15.11
N GLY A 238 24.48 -23.31 14.53
CA GLY A 238 24.40 -24.71 14.98
C GLY A 238 23.34 -24.95 16.07
N ASP A 239 22.54 -23.94 16.42
CA ASP A 239 21.43 -24.02 17.38
C ASP A 239 20.17 -24.54 16.67
N LEU A 240 20.17 -25.81 16.29
CA LEU A 240 19.03 -26.40 15.56
C LEU A 240 17.78 -26.51 16.44
N GLU A 241 17.95 -26.84 17.73
CA GLU A 241 16.86 -26.91 18.70
C GLU A 241 16.17 -25.56 18.84
N GLY A 242 16.93 -24.50 19.03
CA GLY A 242 16.39 -23.13 19.08
C GLY A 242 15.77 -22.68 17.76
N ALA A 243 16.26 -23.16 16.61
CA ALA A 243 15.63 -22.91 15.32
C ALA A 243 14.24 -23.56 15.23
N GLU A 244 14.12 -24.81 15.69
CA GLU A 244 12.84 -25.54 15.77
C GLU A 244 11.86 -24.86 16.70
N GLU A 245 12.29 -24.44 17.90
CA GLU A 245 11.47 -23.69 18.86
C GLU A 245 10.96 -22.38 18.24
N ALA A 246 11.79 -21.67 17.50
CA ALA A 246 11.38 -20.46 16.82
C ALA A 246 10.31 -20.73 15.76
N VAL A 247 10.49 -21.75 14.91
CA VAL A 247 9.48 -22.16 13.90
C VAL A 247 8.15 -22.50 14.57
N GLN A 248 8.19 -23.28 15.65
CA GLN A 248 6.98 -23.67 16.39
C GLN A 248 6.28 -22.46 17.00
N TRP A 249 7.04 -21.50 17.55
CA TRP A 249 6.46 -20.28 18.11
C TRP A 249 5.77 -19.44 17.02
N TYR A 250 6.44 -19.19 15.89
CA TYR A 250 5.84 -18.42 14.79
C TYR A 250 4.62 -19.12 14.19
N LYS A 251 4.69 -20.45 13.98
CA LYS A 251 3.55 -21.25 13.50
C LYS A 251 2.37 -21.20 14.48
N ARG A 252 2.63 -21.25 15.80
CA ARG A 252 1.58 -21.12 16.83
C ARG A 252 0.89 -19.75 16.78
N VAL A 253 1.65 -18.67 16.60
CA VAL A 253 1.12 -17.31 16.63
C VAL A 253 0.41 -16.92 15.34
N PHE A 254 1.01 -17.24 14.19
CA PHE A 254 0.53 -16.80 12.88
C PHE A 254 -0.19 -17.89 12.08
N GLY A 255 -0.17 -19.14 12.54
CA GLY A 255 -0.82 -20.25 11.86
C GLY A 255 -0.32 -20.44 10.43
N ASP A 256 -1.25 -20.51 9.48
CA ASP A 256 -0.94 -20.65 8.05
C ASP A 256 -0.49 -19.35 7.37
N ASN A 257 -0.42 -18.25 8.11
CA ASN A 257 0.17 -16.98 7.67
C ASN A 257 1.68 -16.89 8.01
N TYR A 258 2.31 -17.95 8.49
CA TYR A 258 3.76 -18.02 8.67
C TYR A 258 4.42 -18.81 7.55
N TYR A 259 5.51 -18.27 7.00
CA TYR A 259 6.27 -18.86 5.89
C TYR A 259 7.76 -18.87 6.20
N LEU A 260 8.45 -19.93 5.75
CA LEU A 260 9.91 -19.98 5.74
C LEU A 260 10.42 -19.47 4.40
N GLU A 261 11.37 -18.55 4.45
CA GLU A 261 11.84 -17.78 3.29
C GLU A 261 13.18 -18.31 2.79
N LEU A 262 13.25 -18.60 1.50
CA LEU A 262 14.44 -19.06 0.81
C LEU A 262 15.02 -17.92 -0.03
N GLN A 263 16.32 -17.68 0.06
CA GLN A 263 17.06 -16.74 -0.77
C GLN A 263 18.26 -17.42 -1.41
N ARG A 264 18.60 -17.01 -2.65
CA ARG A 264 19.73 -17.55 -3.42
C ARG A 264 20.40 -16.44 -4.20
N HIS A 265 21.57 -16.03 -3.75
CA HIS A 265 22.39 -14.98 -4.38
C HIS A 265 23.68 -15.59 -4.93
N GLU A 266 23.54 -16.57 -5.80
CA GLU A 266 24.69 -17.17 -6.48
C GLU A 266 25.29 -16.18 -7.46
N VAL A 267 26.61 -16.00 -7.41
CA VAL A 267 27.37 -15.18 -8.34
C VAL A 267 28.17 -16.09 -9.26
N LYS A 268 28.11 -15.84 -10.58
CA LYS A 268 28.81 -16.67 -11.57
C LYS A 268 30.34 -16.64 -11.42
N ASP A 269 30.88 -15.53 -10.90
CA ASP A 269 32.32 -15.37 -10.65
C ASP A 269 32.67 -15.96 -9.28
N PRO A 270 33.37 -17.13 -9.22
CA PRO A 270 33.70 -17.81 -7.98
C PRO A 270 34.69 -17.02 -7.10
N ASP A 271 35.42 -16.08 -7.68
CA ASP A 271 36.42 -15.29 -6.95
C ASP A 271 35.82 -14.10 -6.21
N GLN A 272 34.58 -13.75 -6.47
CA GLN A 272 33.90 -12.72 -5.72
C GLN A 272 33.71 -13.12 -4.26
N ARG A 273 34.06 -12.20 -3.36
CA ARG A 273 33.96 -12.40 -1.92
C ARG A 273 32.52 -12.73 -1.49
N ALA A 274 31.54 -12.04 -2.05
CA ALA A 274 30.11 -12.27 -1.76
C ALA A 274 29.69 -13.70 -2.04
N ASN A 275 30.18 -14.33 -3.13
CA ASN A 275 29.90 -15.71 -3.47
C ASN A 275 30.51 -16.71 -2.48
N ARG A 276 31.63 -16.37 -1.85
CA ARG A 276 32.28 -17.20 -0.84
C ARG A 276 31.68 -17.03 0.55
N GLU A 277 31.13 -15.87 0.86
CA GLU A 277 30.65 -15.51 2.19
C GLU A 277 29.13 -15.64 2.32
N THR A 278 28.34 -15.18 1.36
CA THR A 278 26.87 -15.11 1.46
C THR A 278 26.18 -16.35 0.94
N PHE A 279 26.47 -16.76 -0.29
CA PHE A 279 25.75 -17.86 -0.94
C PHE A 279 25.92 -19.22 -0.22
N PRO A 280 27.12 -19.62 0.26
CA PRO A 280 27.26 -20.85 1.06
C PRO A 280 26.46 -20.83 2.35
N LEU A 281 26.28 -19.66 2.98
CA LEU A 281 25.43 -19.54 4.17
C LEU A 281 23.96 -19.72 3.80
N GLN A 282 23.52 -19.12 2.70
CA GLN A 282 22.16 -19.30 2.18
C GLN A 282 21.90 -20.78 1.84
N GLN A 283 22.83 -21.46 1.18
CA GLN A 283 22.69 -22.89 0.87
C GLN A 283 22.50 -23.74 2.13
N ARG A 284 23.35 -23.51 3.16
CA ARG A 284 23.23 -24.21 4.44
C ARG A 284 21.92 -23.93 5.16
N ALA A 285 21.51 -22.66 5.21
CA ALA A 285 20.25 -22.27 5.82
C ALA A 285 19.06 -22.87 5.06
N ASN A 286 19.04 -22.76 3.74
CA ASN A 286 17.95 -23.27 2.89
C ASN A 286 17.74 -24.77 3.04
N ALA A 287 18.81 -25.55 3.10
CA ALA A 287 18.71 -27.00 3.29
C ALA A 287 17.94 -27.33 4.58
N GLN A 288 18.26 -26.68 5.69
CA GLN A 288 17.57 -26.86 6.96
C GLN A 288 16.17 -26.26 6.98
N LEU A 289 15.96 -25.10 6.35
CA LEU A 289 14.63 -24.49 6.23
C LEU A 289 13.65 -25.40 5.48
N ILE A 290 14.09 -26.08 4.42
CA ILE A 290 13.27 -27.03 3.67
C ILE A 290 12.89 -28.23 4.56
N GLU A 291 13.82 -28.76 5.37
CA GLU A 291 13.54 -29.84 6.32
C GLU A 291 12.55 -29.39 7.41
N LEU A 292 12.75 -28.20 7.97
CA LEU A 292 11.84 -27.62 8.99
C LEU A 292 10.45 -27.36 8.41
N ALA A 293 10.36 -26.88 7.17
CA ALA A 293 9.11 -26.67 6.46
C ALA A 293 8.28 -27.96 6.39
N ARG A 294 8.92 -29.07 5.99
CA ARG A 294 8.29 -30.39 5.94
C ARG A 294 7.90 -30.91 7.32
N LYS A 295 8.80 -30.76 8.29
CA LYS A 295 8.60 -31.28 9.66
C LYS A 295 7.45 -30.61 10.40
N TYR A 296 7.27 -29.29 10.21
CA TYR A 296 6.30 -28.48 10.93
C TYR A 296 5.12 -28.03 10.07
N ASP A 297 4.99 -28.54 8.86
CA ASP A 297 3.95 -28.15 7.90
C ASP A 297 3.86 -26.63 7.74
N VAL A 298 5.02 -25.98 7.46
CA VAL A 298 5.14 -24.57 7.16
C VAL A 298 5.44 -24.41 5.68
N LYS A 299 4.70 -23.54 5.01
CA LYS A 299 4.92 -23.27 3.58
C LYS A 299 6.23 -22.51 3.36
N LEU A 300 6.86 -22.79 2.22
CA LEU A 300 8.05 -22.09 1.75
C LEU A 300 7.66 -20.93 0.85
N VAL A 301 8.40 -19.83 0.88
CA VAL A 301 8.40 -18.78 -0.13
C VAL A 301 9.83 -18.51 -0.59
N CYS A 302 9.99 -18.02 -1.81
CA CYS A 302 11.29 -17.54 -2.27
C CYS A 302 11.26 -16.04 -2.48
N THR A 303 12.35 -15.37 -2.12
CA THR A 303 12.51 -13.92 -2.30
C THR A 303 13.91 -13.59 -2.82
N ASN A 304 14.13 -12.35 -3.20
CA ASN A 304 15.43 -11.89 -3.68
C ASN A 304 16.01 -10.74 -2.86
N ASP A 305 15.33 -10.31 -1.79
CA ASP A 305 15.82 -9.22 -0.92
C ASP A 305 16.29 -8.00 -1.77
N CYS A 306 15.36 -7.49 -2.59
CA CYS A 306 15.69 -6.53 -3.62
C CYS A 306 16.05 -5.17 -3.02
N HIS A 307 17.22 -4.61 -3.39
CA HIS A 307 17.70 -3.31 -2.94
C HIS A 307 17.85 -2.30 -4.08
N PHE A 308 17.85 -2.76 -5.32
CA PHE A 308 17.93 -1.93 -6.53
C PHE A 308 17.10 -2.54 -7.67
N VAL A 309 16.86 -1.76 -8.73
CA VAL A 309 15.89 -2.14 -9.75
C VAL A 309 16.51 -2.98 -10.85
N GLU A 310 17.58 -2.51 -11.47
CA GLU A 310 18.23 -3.19 -12.60
C GLU A 310 19.58 -3.75 -12.16
N GLN A 311 20.05 -4.80 -12.83
CA GLN A 311 21.35 -5.41 -12.53
C GLN A 311 22.48 -4.39 -12.59
N GLU A 312 22.41 -3.45 -13.51
CA GLU A 312 23.40 -2.38 -13.73
C GLU A 312 23.45 -1.37 -12.58
N ASP A 313 22.37 -1.25 -11.79
CA ASP A 313 22.32 -0.38 -10.60
C ASP A 313 23.20 -0.89 -9.45
N ALA A 314 23.74 -2.12 -9.53
CA ALA A 314 24.57 -2.76 -8.50
C ALA A 314 25.82 -1.93 -8.11
N GLU A 315 26.45 -1.26 -9.07
CA GLU A 315 27.62 -0.40 -8.80
C GLU A 315 27.22 0.88 -8.02
N ALA A 316 26.06 1.45 -8.33
CA ALA A 316 25.55 2.60 -7.58
C ALA A 316 25.16 2.21 -6.16
N HIS A 317 24.53 1.05 -6.00
CA HIS A 317 24.18 0.47 -4.71
C HIS A 317 25.44 0.20 -3.85
N ASP A 318 26.50 -0.37 -4.43
CA ASP A 318 27.75 -0.64 -3.72
C ASP A 318 28.40 0.65 -3.16
N ARG A 319 28.33 1.76 -3.90
CA ARG A 319 28.75 3.08 -3.41
C ARG A 319 27.88 3.63 -2.29
N LEU A 320 26.57 3.39 -2.38
CA LEU A 320 25.62 3.74 -1.30
C LEU A 320 25.97 3.03 0.00
N ILE A 321 26.31 1.73 -0.07
CA ILE A 321 26.74 0.94 1.10
C ILE A 321 28.06 1.45 1.67
N CYS A 322 29.00 1.90 0.86
CA CYS A 322 30.22 2.55 1.33
C CYS A 322 29.91 3.82 2.11
N LEU A 323 29.00 4.66 1.58
CA LEU A 323 28.54 5.87 2.28
C LEU A 323 27.86 5.55 3.60
N SER A 324 26.95 4.56 3.60
CA SER A 324 26.21 4.10 4.79
C SER A 324 27.12 3.60 5.91
N THR A 325 28.19 2.91 5.55
CA THR A 325 29.13 2.26 6.51
C THR A 325 30.38 3.10 6.79
N ASN A 326 30.50 4.29 6.17
CA ASN A 326 31.66 5.15 6.24
C ASN A 326 32.96 4.38 5.90
N ARG A 327 32.95 3.72 4.74
CA ARG A 327 34.07 2.93 4.22
C ARG A 327 34.39 3.32 2.80
N ASP A 328 35.64 3.17 2.40
CA ASP A 328 36.09 3.36 1.04
C ASP A 328 35.88 2.10 0.19
N LEU A 329 35.79 2.27 -1.13
CA LEU A 329 35.54 1.16 -2.08
C LEU A 329 36.66 0.10 -2.08
N ASP A 330 37.89 0.49 -1.75
CA ASP A 330 39.05 -0.35 -1.68
C ASP A 330 39.31 -0.95 -0.28
N ASP A 331 38.49 -0.61 0.73
CA ASP A 331 38.60 -1.22 2.06
C ASP A 331 38.22 -2.71 2.01
N PRO A 332 39.17 -3.64 2.25
CA PRO A 332 38.89 -5.06 2.18
C PRO A 332 37.94 -5.57 3.29
N LYS A 333 37.69 -4.77 4.31
CA LYS A 333 36.80 -5.10 5.43
C LYS A 333 35.42 -4.47 5.29
N ARG A 334 35.15 -3.78 4.20
CA ARG A 334 33.84 -3.17 3.97
C ARG A 334 32.75 -4.22 3.80
N MET A 335 31.51 -3.85 4.10
CA MET A 335 30.34 -4.66 3.80
C MET A 335 30.18 -4.76 2.28
N LEU A 336 29.88 -5.95 1.80
CA LEU A 336 29.61 -6.24 0.39
C LEU A 336 28.29 -7.01 0.29
N TYR A 337 27.43 -6.51 -0.57
CA TYR A 337 26.32 -7.29 -1.11
C TYR A 337 26.79 -8.22 -2.23
N SER A 338 25.95 -9.18 -2.58
CA SER A 338 26.27 -10.15 -3.64
C SER A 338 26.18 -9.55 -5.05
N LYS A 339 25.59 -8.35 -5.18
CA LYS A 339 25.18 -7.74 -6.43
C LYS A 339 24.07 -8.54 -7.15
N GLN A 340 23.39 -9.45 -6.47
CA GLN A 340 22.29 -10.25 -6.97
C GLN A 340 20.92 -9.70 -6.50
N GLU A 341 20.91 -8.64 -5.71
CA GLU A 341 19.75 -8.05 -5.03
C GLU A 341 18.94 -7.10 -5.94
N TRP A 342 19.02 -7.25 -7.30
CA TRP A 342 18.13 -6.49 -8.19
C TRP A 342 16.72 -7.07 -8.22
N PHE A 343 15.78 -6.26 -8.67
CA PHE A 343 14.40 -6.69 -8.85
C PHE A 343 14.29 -7.60 -10.08
N LYS A 344 14.46 -8.91 -9.86
CA LYS A 344 14.46 -9.96 -10.88
C LYS A 344 13.08 -10.11 -11.53
N THR A 345 13.05 -10.45 -12.81
CA THR A 345 11.85 -10.85 -13.54
C THR A 345 11.33 -12.21 -13.05
N ARG A 346 10.07 -12.53 -13.36
CA ARG A 346 9.50 -13.86 -13.10
C ARG A 346 10.33 -14.97 -13.75
N ALA A 347 10.85 -14.72 -14.97
CA ALA A 347 11.68 -15.70 -15.64
C ALA A 347 12.98 -15.98 -14.89
N GLU A 348 13.69 -14.93 -14.44
CA GLU A 348 14.92 -15.06 -13.66
C GLU A 348 14.66 -15.76 -12.31
N MET A 349 13.56 -15.42 -11.62
CA MET A 349 13.22 -16.11 -10.36
C MET A 349 12.86 -17.58 -10.57
N ASN A 350 12.19 -17.93 -11.67
CA ASN A 350 11.92 -19.32 -12.03
C ASN A 350 13.21 -20.11 -12.36
N GLU A 351 14.23 -19.46 -12.92
CA GLU A 351 15.54 -20.07 -13.16
C GLU A 351 16.24 -20.34 -11.82
N VAL A 352 16.26 -19.34 -10.91
CA VAL A 352 16.94 -19.45 -9.60
C VAL A 352 16.32 -20.51 -8.69
N PHE A 353 14.98 -20.69 -8.75
CA PHE A 353 14.23 -21.59 -7.87
C PHE A 353 13.53 -22.72 -8.63
N ALA A 354 14.10 -23.18 -9.76
CA ALA A 354 13.52 -24.22 -10.60
C ALA A 354 13.27 -25.54 -9.88
N ASP A 355 14.05 -25.85 -8.85
CA ASP A 355 13.95 -27.06 -8.02
C ASP A 355 12.94 -26.97 -6.85
N VAL A 356 12.38 -25.77 -6.58
CA VAL A 356 11.41 -25.52 -5.50
C VAL A 356 10.23 -24.69 -6.05
N PRO A 357 9.52 -25.18 -7.08
CA PRO A 357 8.47 -24.38 -7.77
C PRO A 357 7.30 -24.01 -6.85
N GLU A 358 7.05 -24.77 -5.78
CA GLU A 358 6.05 -24.44 -4.78
C GLU A 358 6.38 -23.16 -4.02
N ALA A 359 7.65 -22.83 -3.80
CA ALA A 359 8.05 -21.60 -3.13
C ALA A 359 7.78 -20.37 -4.00
N LEU A 360 7.84 -20.49 -5.34
CA LEU A 360 7.39 -19.46 -6.28
C LEU A 360 5.86 -19.31 -6.22
N ALA A 361 5.13 -20.41 -6.35
CA ALA A 361 3.66 -20.40 -6.34
C ALA A 361 3.09 -19.79 -5.05
N ASN A 362 3.66 -20.12 -3.90
CA ASN A 362 3.23 -19.61 -2.59
C ASN A 362 3.36 -18.07 -2.47
N THR A 363 4.25 -17.41 -3.25
CA THR A 363 4.30 -15.95 -3.28
C THR A 363 3.02 -15.36 -3.88
N CYS A 364 2.45 -16.03 -4.87
CA CYS A 364 1.16 -15.67 -5.45
C CYS A 364 0.00 -16.02 -4.52
N ASP A 365 0.07 -17.12 -3.78
CA ASP A 365 -0.94 -17.45 -2.76
C ASP A 365 -1.00 -16.36 -1.69
N ILE A 366 0.14 -15.82 -1.26
CA ILE A 366 0.18 -14.66 -0.36
C ILE A 366 -0.46 -13.44 -1.00
N CYS A 367 -0.10 -13.12 -2.25
CA CYS A 367 -0.70 -12.01 -2.97
C CYS A 367 -2.23 -12.17 -3.09
N ASP A 368 -2.73 -13.38 -3.33
CA ASP A 368 -4.17 -13.64 -3.43
C ASP A 368 -4.89 -13.50 -2.09
N GLN A 369 -4.23 -13.83 -0.97
CA GLN A 369 -4.76 -13.65 0.39
C GLN A 369 -4.84 -12.18 0.83
N VAL A 370 -3.97 -11.31 0.28
CA VAL A 370 -4.02 -9.88 0.60
C VAL A 370 -5.25 -9.25 -0.01
N GLU A 371 -6.04 -8.56 0.81
CA GLU A 371 -7.24 -7.85 0.39
C GLU A 371 -6.91 -6.51 -0.29
N PHE A 372 -7.82 -6.03 -1.13
CA PHE A 372 -7.78 -4.63 -1.58
C PHE A 372 -8.47 -3.75 -0.53
N TYR A 373 -7.72 -2.86 0.09
CA TYR A 373 -8.25 -1.86 1.02
C TYR A 373 -7.61 -0.49 0.75
N SER A 374 -8.22 0.57 1.25
CA SER A 374 -7.70 1.93 1.14
C SER A 374 -7.04 2.32 2.46
N ILE A 375 -5.89 2.97 2.36
CA ILE A 375 -5.26 3.65 3.50
C ILE A 375 -5.61 5.15 3.51
N ASP A 376 -6.43 5.60 2.56
CA ASP A 376 -6.99 6.96 2.55
C ASP A 376 -8.27 7.00 3.37
N HIS A 377 -8.39 8.05 4.15
CA HIS A 377 -9.60 8.42 4.88
C HIS A 377 -9.94 9.89 4.63
N ALA A 378 -11.18 10.28 4.95
CA ALA A 378 -11.56 11.67 4.91
C ALA A 378 -10.66 12.51 5.84
N PRO A 379 -10.35 13.76 5.47
CA PRO A 379 -9.58 14.64 6.34
C PRO A 379 -10.20 14.70 7.74
N ILE A 380 -9.39 14.42 8.75
CA ILE A 380 -9.80 14.53 10.15
C ILE A 380 -9.53 15.98 10.57
N MET A 381 -10.59 16.74 10.79
CA MET A 381 -10.46 18.07 11.40
C MET A 381 -10.15 17.88 12.88
N PRO A 382 -9.01 18.40 13.37
CA PRO A 382 -8.67 18.32 14.77
C PRO A 382 -9.73 19.05 15.60
N ASN A 383 -10.20 18.41 16.66
CA ASN A 383 -11.13 19.05 17.59
C ASN A 383 -10.28 19.75 18.65
N PHE A 384 -10.22 21.07 18.57
CA PHE A 384 -9.53 21.88 19.58
C PHE A 384 -10.48 22.12 20.75
N ALA A 385 -10.03 21.77 21.96
CA ALA A 385 -10.79 22.05 23.18
C ALA A 385 -10.61 23.52 23.56
N ILE A 386 -11.66 24.32 23.38
CA ILE A 386 -11.68 25.69 23.88
C ILE A 386 -11.83 25.64 25.39
N PRO A 387 -10.98 26.38 26.18
CA PRO A 387 -11.11 26.43 27.62
C PRO A 387 -12.48 26.96 28.05
N GLU A 388 -13.08 26.34 29.07
CA GLU A 388 -14.43 26.74 29.56
C GLU A 388 -14.43 28.18 30.10
N GLU A 389 -13.27 28.66 30.59
CA GLU A 389 -13.11 30.04 31.07
C GLU A 389 -13.31 31.08 29.96
N PHE A 390 -13.02 30.74 28.70
CA PHE A 390 -13.27 31.62 27.57
C PHE A 390 -14.77 31.66 27.22
N GLY A 391 -15.40 30.50 27.24
CA GLY A 391 -16.81 30.38 26.97
C GLY A 391 -17.23 29.00 26.52
N THR A 392 -18.53 28.76 26.54
CA THR A 392 -19.14 27.52 26.12
C THR A 392 -20.18 27.79 25.03
N GLU A 393 -20.47 26.76 24.21
CA GLU A 393 -21.52 26.84 23.20
C GLU A 393 -22.89 27.18 23.82
N GLU A 394 -23.16 26.67 25.04
CA GLU A 394 -24.36 27.00 25.82
C GLU A 394 -24.42 28.49 26.26
N GLY A 395 -23.26 29.05 26.61
CA GLY A 395 -23.10 30.48 26.90
C GLY A 395 -23.38 31.34 25.68
N TYR A 396 -22.89 30.92 24.52
CA TYR A 396 -23.13 31.62 23.24
C TYR A 396 -24.60 31.55 22.81
N ARG A 397 -25.32 30.45 23.06
CA ARG A 397 -26.77 30.32 22.83
C ARG A 397 -27.61 31.26 23.72
N LYS A 398 -27.08 31.70 24.84
CA LYS A 398 -27.73 32.68 25.71
C LYS A 398 -27.40 34.11 25.28
N LYS A 399 -26.28 34.32 24.57
CA LYS A 399 -25.76 35.63 24.17
C LYS A 399 -26.25 36.08 22.80
N TYR A 400 -26.41 35.16 21.86
CA TYR A 400 -26.77 35.42 20.48
C TYR A 400 -28.05 34.69 20.08
N THR A 401 -28.81 35.28 19.14
CA THR A 401 -29.91 34.57 18.48
C THR A 401 -29.46 33.92 17.18
N ASP A 402 -30.26 32.97 16.65
CA ASP A 402 -30.01 32.37 15.33
C ASP A 402 -29.90 33.43 14.23
N GLU A 403 -30.72 34.46 14.28
CA GLU A 403 -30.72 35.57 13.29
C GLU A 403 -29.46 36.42 13.39
N ASP A 404 -28.97 36.72 14.61
CA ASP A 404 -27.71 37.46 14.81
C ASP A 404 -26.55 36.76 14.15
N LEU A 405 -26.42 35.44 14.40
CA LEU A 405 -25.32 34.62 13.83
C LEU A 405 -25.48 34.41 12.33
N PHE A 406 -26.72 34.30 11.85
CA PHE A 406 -27.00 34.19 10.43
C PHE A 406 -26.65 35.48 9.69
N GLU A 407 -27.01 36.64 10.25
CA GLU A 407 -26.62 37.94 9.65
C GLU A 407 -25.10 38.14 9.65
N GLU A 408 -24.40 37.78 10.75
CA GLU A 408 -22.94 37.83 10.81
C GLU A 408 -22.30 36.93 9.74
N PHE A 409 -22.84 35.73 9.54
CA PHE A 409 -22.38 34.78 8.52
C PHE A 409 -22.51 35.28 7.08
N THR A 410 -23.40 36.24 6.83
CA THR A 410 -23.59 36.87 5.51
C THR A 410 -22.65 38.04 5.22
N ARG A 411 -21.87 38.49 6.22
CA ARG A 411 -21.05 39.73 6.15
C ARG A 411 -19.54 39.43 6.18
N ASP A 412 -18.75 40.33 5.64
CA ASP A 412 -17.29 40.37 5.79
C ASP A 412 -16.87 41.09 7.08
N GLU A 413 -15.56 41.14 7.33
CA GLU A 413 -14.96 41.84 8.48
C GLU A 413 -15.27 43.37 8.55
N ASN A 414 -15.66 43.94 7.44
CA ASN A 414 -16.06 45.37 7.32
C ASN A 414 -17.57 45.57 7.45
N GLY A 415 -18.32 44.48 7.66
CA GLY A 415 -19.77 44.48 7.77
C GLY A 415 -20.53 44.53 6.44
N ASN A 416 -19.83 44.41 5.29
CA ASN A 416 -20.48 44.38 3.98
C ASN A 416 -21.11 43.00 3.73
N VAL A 417 -22.31 42.99 3.16
CA VAL A 417 -22.98 41.74 2.76
C VAL A 417 -22.25 41.11 1.59
N VAL A 418 -21.68 39.94 1.80
CA VAL A 418 -20.92 39.18 0.79
C VAL A 418 -21.63 37.88 0.32
N LEU A 419 -22.72 37.51 1.00
CA LEU A 419 -23.58 36.39 0.62
C LEU A 419 -25.02 36.84 0.52
N SER A 420 -25.73 36.45 -0.52
CA SER A 420 -27.18 36.59 -0.57
C SER A 420 -27.82 35.74 0.54
N ARG A 421 -29.02 36.11 1.01
CA ARG A 421 -29.75 35.34 2.02
C ARG A 421 -29.98 33.90 1.56
N GLU A 422 -30.32 33.69 0.29
CA GLU A 422 -30.57 32.38 -0.30
C GLU A 422 -29.31 31.51 -0.33
N ASP A 423 -28.16 32.06 -0.72
CA ASP A 423 -26.88 31.35 -0.71
C ASP A 423 -26.43 31.02 0.70
N ALA A 424 -26.65 31.94 1.65
CA ALA A 424 -26.34 31.69 3.07
C ALA A 424 -27.19 30.55 3.65
N GLU A 425 -28.50 30.53 3.39
CA GLU A 425 -29.40 29.46 3.82
C GLU A 425 -28.95 28.10 3.29
N GLN A 426 -28.53 28.02 2.00
CA GLN A 426 -28.02 26.79 1.42
C GLN A 426 -26.69 26.35 2.06
N LYS A 427 -25.79 27.30 2.37
CA LYS A 427 -24.52 27.02 3.03
C LYS A 427 -24.72 26.54 4.47
N VAL A 428 -25.55 27.24 5.26
CA VAL A 428 -25.88 26.87 6.63
C VAL A 428 -26.54 25.48 6.69
N LYS A 429 -27.45 25.17 5.76
CA LYS A 429 -28.04 23.86 5.63
C LYS A 429 -26.98 22.77 5.36
N LYS A 430 -25.99 23.04 4.50
CA LYS A 430 -24.88 22.11 4.23
C LYS A 430 -23.97 21.94 5.44
N LEU A 431 -23.82 22.94 6.30
CA LEU A 431 -23.05 22.87 7.54
C LEU A 431 -23.76 22.06 8.63
N GLY A 432 -25.06 21.76 8.49
CA GLY A 432 -25.86 21.03 9.46
C GLY A 432 -26.87 21.86 10.24
N GLY A 433 -27.17 23.08 9.77
CA GLY A 433 -28.16 23.99 10.33
C GLY A 433 -27.58 25.08 11.23
N CYS A 434 -28.45 25.98 11.72
CA CYS A 434 -28.06 27.13 12.56
C CYS A 434 -27.35 26.74 13.85
N ASP A 435 -27.63 25.56 14.38
CA ASP A 435 -26.94 25.04 15.56
C ASP A 435 -25.42 25.02 15.42
N LYS A 436 -24.90 24.84 14.23
CA LYS A 436 -23.45 24.86 13.96
C LYS A 436 -22.84 26.25 13.98
N LEU A 437 -23.62 27.30 13.78
CA LEU A 437 -23.13 28.68 13.79
C LEU A 437 -22.66 29.09 15.19
N TYR A 438 -23.27 28.61 16.27
CA TYR A 438 -22.82 28.88 17.65
C TYR A 438 -21.42 28.35 17.90
N ARG A 439 -21.14 27.13 17.44
CA ARG A 439 -19.81 26.55 17.56
C ARG A 439 -18.79 27.31 16.72
N LEU A 440 -19.13 27.64 15.49
CA LEU A 440 -18.26 28.42 14.59
C LEU A 440 -17.95 29.81 15.16
N LYS A 441 -18.94 30.49 15.74
CA LYS A 441 -18.76 31.79 16.40
C LYS A 441 -17.83 31.70 17.58
N LEU A 442 -18.03 30.70 18.47
CA LEU A 442 -17.16 30.45 19.62
C LEU A 442 -15.70 30.17 19.18
N GLU A 443 -15.53 29.36 18.14
CA GLU A 443 -14.21 29.04 17.59
C GLU A 443 -13.52 30.27 16.96
N ALA A 444 -14.27 31.09 16.23
CA ALA A 444 -13.77 32.32 15.60
C ALA A 444 -13.35 33.35 16.66
N ASP A 445 -14.19 33.56 17.68
CA ASP A 445 -13.89 34.50 18.76
C ASP A 445 -12.68 34.06 19.59
N TYR A 446 -12.55 32.74 19.84
CA TYR A 446 -11.39 32.22 20.54
C TYR A 446 -10.10 32.32 19.68
N LEU A 447 -10.19 32.09 18.39
CA LEU A 447 -9.07 32.28 17.47
C LEU A 447 -8.63 33.76 17.46
N ALA A 448 -9.59 34.69 17.45
CA ALA A 448 -9.30 36.11 17.55
C ALA A 448 -8.59 36.47 18.87
N GLU A 449 -9.05 35.93 20.01
CA GLU A 449 -8.39 36.11 21.32
C GLU A 449 -6.94 35.60 21.34
N LEU A 450 -6.67 34.48 20.66
CA LEU A 450 -5.30 33.92 20.57
C LEU A 450 -4.38 34.72 19.65
N THR A 451 -4.94 35.55 18.78
CA THR A 451 -4.20 36.26 17.72
C THR A 451 -3.85 37.69 18.14
N TYR A 452 -4.68 38.34 18.94
CA TYR A 452 -4.56 39.73 19.43
C TYR A 452 -4.24 39.80 20.92
#